data_240b66d19b7152956b3c1f23913216a5
#
_entry.id   240b66d19b7152956b3c1f23913216a5
#
_cell.length_a   1.000
_cell.length_b   1.000
_cell.length_c   1.000
_cell.angle_alpha   90.00
_cell.angle_beta   90.00
_cell.angle_gamma   90.00
#
_symmetry.space_group_name_H-M   'P 1'
#
loop_
_entity.id
_entity.type
_entity.pdbx_description
1 polymer ?
#
loop_
_entity_poly.entity_id
_entity_poly.type
_entity_poly.pdbx_seq_one_letter_code
_entity_poly.pdbx_strand_id
1 'polypeptide(L)'
;MSKYLELRNVDVSSKIEKKNNLSYLSWAWAVDTLLQHDPEATWTYGQPVSFGDTVMVFCTVTAFGKSMTAQLPVMDYRNKAVPNPDAFAVNTAMQRCLAKAIALHGLGLSLYVGEDLWDDVDTEDTLTADIKEIRASKSPAELKVAFAQSYKKYKGNAKFLDAITNAYNEMKAQFNETSTGAA
;
A
#
# COMPACT_ATOMS: atom_id res chain seq x y z
N MET A 1 33.03 -6.80 -5.08
CA MET A 1 31.78 -6.10 -4.73
C MET A 1 31.04 -6.96 -3.72
N SER A 2 30.31 -6.40 -2.73
CA SER A 2 29.56 -7.26 -1.82
C SER A 2 28.36 -7.85 -2.53
N LYS A 3 27.96 -9.08 -2.19
CA LYS A 3 26.80 -9.75 -2.76
C LYS A 3 25.50 -8.96 -2.59
N TYR A 4 25.39 -8.24 -1.47
CA TYR A 4 24.31 -7.30 -1.24
C TYR A 4 24.25 -6.20 -2.32
N LEU A 5 25.39 -5.59 -2.67
CA LEU A 5 25.44 -4.54 -3.70
C LEU A 5 25.15 -5.07 -5.10
N GLU A 6 25.58 -6.32 -5.38
CA GLU A 6 25.24 -6.97 -6.65
C GLU A 6 23.71 -7.09 -6.79
N LEU A 7 23.01 -7.65 -5.79
CA LEU A 7 21.56 -7.76 -5.80
C LEU A 7 20.85 -6.40 -5.74
N ARG A 8 21.41 -5.45 -4.97
CA ARG A 8 20.83 -4.10 -4.83
C ARG A 8 20.79 -3.32 -6.14
N ASN A 9 21.73 -3.61 -7.05
CA ASN A 9 21.85 -2.94 -8.35
C ASN A 9 21.10 -3.66 -9.48
N VAL A 10 20.44 -4.78 -9.21
CA VAL A 10 19.58 -5.46 -10.20
C VAL A 10 18.38 -4.56 -10.50
N ASP A 11 18.14 -4.29 -11.79
CA ASP A 11 16.96 -3.55 -12.22
C ASP A 11 15.70 -4.41 -12.09
N VAL A 12 14.83 -4.01 -11.18
CA VAL A 12 13.55 -4.69 -10.90
C VAL A 12 12.36 -4.01 -11.58
N SER A 13 12.55 -2.90 -12.30
CA SER A 13 11.48 -2.02 -12.79
C SER A 13 10.46 -2.75 -13.68
N SER A 14 10.93 -3.67 -14.53
CA SER A 14 10.08 -4.46 -15.43
C SER A 14 9.39 -5.66 -14.76
N LYS A 15 9.68 -5.93 -13.49
CA LYS A 15 9.19 -7.08 -12.71
C LYS A 15 8.29 -6.69 -11.55
N ILE A 16 7.92 -5.42 -11.52
CA ILE A 16 6.98 -4.87 -10.55
C ILE A 16 5.56 -5.13 -11.05
N GLU A 17 4.80 -5.88 -10.29
CA GLU A 17 3.37 -6.06 -10.50
C GLU A 17 2.63 -4.97 -9.72
N LYS A 18 1.72 -4.27 -10.41
CA LYS A 18 0.86 -3.26 -9.79
C LYS A 18 -0.54 -3.81 -9.62
N LYS A 19 -1.01 -3.83 -8.38
CA LYS A 19 -2.38 -4.18 -8.04
C LYS A 19 -2.93 -3.17 -7.05
N ASN A 20 -3.97 -2.41 -7.44
CA ASN A 20 -4.66 -1.45 -6.58
C ASN A 20 -3.71 -0.43 -5.89
N ASN A 21 -2.87 0.28 -6.59
CA ASN A 21 -1.87 1.23 -6.09
C ASN A 21 -0.69 0.63 -5.28
N LEU A 22 -0.67 -0.66 -5.03
CA LEU A 22 0.48 -1.33 -4.42
C LEU A 22 1.40 -1.88 -5.49
N SER A 23 2.69 -1.72 -5.27
CA SER A 23 3.74 -2.27 -6.12
C SER A 23 4.31 -3.51 -5.45
N TYR A 24 4.30 -4.63 -6.15
CA TYR A 24 4.83 -5.89 -5.66
C TYR A 24 5.95 -6.37 -6.57
N LEU A 25 7.04 -6.84 -6.01
CA LEU A 25 7.99 -7.62 -6.78
C LEU A 25 7.42 -9.03 -6.99
N SER A 26 7.42 -9.50 -8.24
CA SER A 26 7.03 -10.89 -8.51
C SER A 26 7.89 -11.85 -7.70
N TRP A 27 7.26 -12.61 -6.78
CA TRP A 27 7.98 -13.51 -5.89
C TRP A 27 8.72 -14.62 -6.67
N ALA A 28 8.11 -15.12 -7.74
CA ALA A 28 8.72 -16.17 -8.56
C ALA A 28 9.99 -15.65 -9.27
N TRP A 29 9.93 -14.43 -9.80
CA TRP A 29 11.10 -13.81 -10.39
C TRP A 29 12.18 -13.47 -9.34
N ALA A 30 11.78 -13.04 -8.15
CA ALA A 30 12.70 -12.74 -7.06
C ALA A 30 13.46 -14.01 -6.61
N VAL A 31 12.76 -15.15 -6.52
CA VAL A 31 13.38 -16.46 -6.20
C VAL A 31 14.33 -16.87 -7.31
N ASP A 32 13.90 -16.83 -8.57
CA ASP A 32 14.75 -17.17 -9.72
C ASP A 32 16.03 -16.33 -9.75
N THR A 33 15.89 -15.02 -9.58
CA THR A 33 17.04 -14.10 -9.52
C THR A 33 17.96 -14.40 -8.35
N LEU A 34 17.41 -14.66 -7.16
CA LEU A 34 18.23 -15.01 -5.99
C LEU A 34 19.04 -16.27 -6.26
N LEU A 35 18.41 -17.33 -6.79
CA LEU A 35 19.09 -18.62 -7.08
C LEU A 35 20.13 -18.51 -8.20
N GLN A 36 19.99 -17.56 -9.13
CA GLN A 36 21.04 -17.26 -10.11
C GLN A 36 22.29 -16.66 -9.46
N HIS A 37 22.14 -15.92 -8.34
CA HIS A 37 23.26 -15.29 -7.61
C HIS A 37 23.81 -16.17 -6.48
N ASP A 38 22.96 -17.02 -5.91
CA ASP A 38 23.30 -17.99 -4.86
C ASP A 38 22.44 -19.25 -5.02
N PRO A 39 22.94 -20.27 -5.75
CA PRO A 39 22.23 -21.53 -5.97
C PRO A 39 21.93 -22.33 -4.67
N GLU A 40 22.68 -22.05 -3.60
CA GLU A 40 22.50 -22.70 -2.30
C GLU A 40 21.50 -21.96 -1.40
N ALA A 41 20.89 -20.88 -1.90
CA ALA A 41 19.90 -20.13 -1.13
C ALA A 41 18.68 -21.01 -0.80
N THR A 42 18.21 -20.89 0.43
CA THR A 42 17.05 -21.61 0.95
C THR A 42 16.10 -20.66 1.65
N TRP A 43 14.86 -21.09 1.83
CA TRP A 43 13.89 -20.34 2.64
C TRP A 43 12.99 -21.26 3.44
N THR A 44 12.50 -20.74 4.55
CA THR A 44 11.53 -21.42 5.42
C THR A 44 10.46 -20.45 5.85
N TYR A 45 9.22 -20.93 5.92
CA TYR A 45 8.12 -20.17 6.51
C TYR A 45 8.02 -20.53 8.00
N GLY A 46 7.98 -19.50 8.84
CA GLY A 46 7.71 -19.65 10.27
C GLY A 46 6.23 -19.99 10.52
N GLN A 47 5.92 -20.42 11.74
CA GLN A 47 4.53 -20.58 12.15
C GLN A 47 3.83 -19.22 12.16
N PRO A 48 2.66 -19.08 11.52
CA PRO A 48 1.87 -17.87 11.62
C PRO A 48 1.47 -17.57 13.06
N VAL A 49 1.44 -16.29 13.43
CA VAL A 49 1.05 -15.83 14.76
C VAL A 49 -0.23 -15.01 14.67
N SER A 50 -1.19 -15.33 15.55
CA SER A 50 -2.47 -14.60 15.62
C SER A 50 -2.35 -13.38 16.55
N PHE A 51 -2.91 -12.27 16.12
CA PHE A 51 -3.09 -11.03 16.88
C PHE A 51 -4.59 -10.70 16.90
N GLY A 52 -5.29 -11.18 17.92
CA GLY A 52 -6.76 -11.18 17.92
C GLY A 52 -7.31 -12.06 16.81
N ASP A 53 -8.08 -11.47 15.91
CA ASP A 53 -8.65 -12.12 14.73
C ASP A 53 -7.79 -11.97 13.45
N THR A 54 -6.64 -11.32 13.54
CA THR A 54 -5.70 -11.12 12.44
C THR A 54 -4.48 -12.01 12.54
N VAL A 55 -3.73 -12.18 11.44
CA VAL A 55 -2.60 -13.11 11.36
C VAL A 55 -1.37 -12.43 10.79
N MET A 56 -0.21 -12.69 11.39
CA MET A 56 1.12 -12.33 10.90
C MET A 56 1.84 -13.58 10.38
N VAL A 57 2.43 -13.49 9.20
CA VAL A 57 3.27 -14.55 8.61
C VAL A 57 4.74 -14.15 8.65
N PHE A 58 5.61 -15.15 8.66
CA PHE A 58 7.07 -14.98 8.73
C PHE A 58 7.73 -15.80 7.64
N CYS A 59 8.80 -15.26 7.07
CA CYS A 59 9.65 -15.99 6.14
C CYS A 59 11.12 -15.67 6.43
N THR A 60 11.94 -16.70 6.53
CA THR A 60 13.40 -16.58 6.67
C THR A 60 14.05 -17.05 5.38
N VAL A 61 14.86 -16.20 4.76
CA VAL A 61 15.69 -16.52 3.61
C VAL A 61 17.14 -16.60 4.07
N THR A 62 17.82 -17.68 3.75
CA THR A 62 19.25 -17.85 3.97
C THR A 62 19.95 -17.82 2.62
N ALA A 63 20.79 -16.81 2.41
CA ALA A 63 21.58 -16.63 1.19
C ALA A 63 22.91 -15.96 1.53
N PHE A 64 23.96 -16.28 0.77
CA PHE A 64 25.32 -15.75 0.97
C PHE A 64 25.84 -15.93 2.41
N GLY A 65 25.46 -17.04 3.05
CA GLY A 65 25.84 -17.34 4.44
C GLY A 65 25.14 -16.51 5.51
N LYS A 66 24.06 -15.76 5.17
CA LYS A 66 23.26 -14.95 6.10
C LYS A 66 21.79 -15.36 6.07
N SER A 67 21.16 -15.39 7.24
CA SER A 67 19.72 -15.60 7.38
C SER A 67 19.05 -14.28 7.71
N MET A 68 18.03 -13.91 6.91
CA MET A 68 17.23 -12.71 7.10
C MET A 68 15.76 -13.11 7.21
N THR A 69 15.09 -12.62 8.25
CA THR A 69 13.66 -12.89 8.49
C THR A 69 12.85 -11.64 8.24
N ALA A 70 11.82 -11.77 7.39
CA ALA A 70 10.77 -10.78 7.23
C ALA A 70 9.49 -11.26 7.90
N GLN A 71 8.65 -10.30 8.26
CA GLN A 71 7.27 -10.50 8.71
C GLN A 71 6.31 -9.68 7.86
N LEU A 72 5.08 -10.17 7.74
CA LEU A 72 4.02 -9.48 7.02
C LEU A 72 2.67 -9.83 7.63
N PRO A 73 1.80 -8.87 7.98
CA PRO A 73 0.43 -9.17 8.33
C PRO A 73 -0.33 -9.65 7.09
N VAL A 74 -1.31 -10.52 7.27
CA VAL A 74 -2.30 -10.80 6.22
C VAL A 74 -3.15 -9.55 6.06
N MET A 75 -3.02 -8.85 4.92
CA MET A 75 -3.59 -7.54 4.71
C MET A 75 -4.31 -7.43 3.36
N ASP A 76 -5.26 -6.50 3.30
CA ASP A 76 -5.94 -6.11 2.07
C ASP A 76 -5.09 -5.15 1.20
N TYR A 77 -5.69 -4.67 0.12
CA TYR A 77 -5.06 -3.72 -0.81
C TYR A 77 -4.84 -2.30 -0.24
N ARG A 78 -5.34 -2.03 0.98
CA ARG A 78 -5.16 -0.77 1.70
C ARG A 78 -4.15 -0.90 2.84
N ASN A 79 -3.39 -2.01 2.89
CA ASN A 79 -2.48 -2.36 3.97
C ASN A 79 -3.18 -2.49 5.34
N LYS A 80 -4.50 -2.75 5.37
CA LYS A 80 -5.22 -3.05 6.60
C LYS A 80 -5.23 -4.55 6.86
N ALA A 81 -4.94 -4.96 8.08
CA ALA A 81 -5.00 -6.37 8.47
C ALA A 81 -6.41 -6.93 8.26
N VAL A 82 -6.48 -8.11 7.66
CA VAL A 82 -7.75 -8.81 7.35
C VAL A 82 -8.15 -9.66 8.55
N PRO A 83 -9.36 -9.45 9.13
CA PRO A 83 -9.86 -10.31 10.17
C PRO A 83 -10.23 -11.69 9.63
N ASN A 84 -9.91 -12.76 10.39
CA ASN A 84 -10.17 -14.14 10.04
C ASN A 84 -9.78 -14.51 8.60
N PRO A 85 -8.51 -14.30 8.20
CA PRO A 85 -8.10 -14.51 6.82
C PRO A 85 -8.24 -15.98 6.42
N ASP A 86 -8.72 -16.22 5.20
CA ASP A 86 -8.78 -17.55 4.61
C ASP A 86 -7.40 -18.03 4.15
N ALA A 87 -7.33 -19.31 3.76
CA ALA A 87 -6.08 -19.93 3.30
C ALA A 87 -5.48 -19.23 2.06
N PHE A 88 -6.31 -18.65 1.18
CA PHE A 88 -5.85 -17.94 0.00
C PHE A 88 -5.15 -16.62 0.40
N ALA A 89 -5.75 -15.86 1.32
CA ALA A 89 -5.18 -14.63 1.85
C ALA A 89 -3.86 -14.91 2.58
N VAL A 90 -3.82 -15.96 3.41
CA VAL A 90 -2.59 -16.38 4.11
C VAL A 90 -1.51 -16.79 3.11
N ASN A 91 -1.81 -17.62 2.11
CA ASN A 91 -0.85 -18.01 1.08
C ASN A 91 -0.31 -16.80 0.30
N THR A 92 -1.18 -15.85 -0.06
CA THR A 92 -0.77 -14.61 -0.72
C THR A 92 0.20 -13.81 0.15
N ALA A 93 -0.08 -13.67 1.44
CA ALA A 93 0.79 -12.99 2.39
C ALA A 93 2.14 -13.71 2.55
N MET A 94 2.17 -15.05 2.55
CA MET A 94 3.40 -15.84 2.61
C MET A 94 4.29 -15.59 1.39
N GLN A 95 3.74 -15.55 0.18
CA GLN A 95 4.50 -15.25 -1.05
C GLN A 95 5.08 -13.83 -1.04
N ARG A 96 4.31 -12.85 -0.59
CA ARG A 96 4.77 -11.46 -0.41
C ARG A 96 5.84 -11.37 0.67
N CYS A 97 5.70 -12.12 1.77
CA CYS A 97 6.68 -12.18 2.85
C CYS A 97 8.02 -12.77 2.37
N LEU A 98 7.98 -13.79 1.48
CA LEU A 98 9.17 -14.34 0.83
C LEU A 98 9.89 -13.27 -0.01
N ALA A 99 9.17 -12.54 -0.86
CA ALA A 99 9.77 -11.46 -1.65
C ALA A 99 10.39 -10.37 -0.74
N LYS A 100 9.74 -10.03 0.38
CA LYS A 100 10.25 -9.08 1.38
C LYS A 100 11.51 -9.61 2.08
N ALA A 101 11.56 -10.91 2.40
CA ALA A 101 12.77 -11.52 2.99
C ALA A 101 13.95 -11.55 2.00
N ILE A 102 13.70 -11.82 0.72
CA ILE A 102 14.69 -11.72 -0.35
C ILE A 102 15.20 -10.27 -0.48
N ALA A 103 14.32 -9.28 -0.36
CA ALA A 103 14.71 -7.87 -0.44
C ALA A 103 15.67 -7.44 0.66
N LEU A 104 15.65 -8.07 1.83
CA LEU A 104 16.63 -7.84 2.89
C LEU A 104 18.07 -8.24 2.48
N HIS A 105 18.23 -9.09 1.46
CA HIS A 105 19.51 -9.39 0.84
C HIS A 105 19.91 -8.40 -0.28
N GLY A 106 19.07 -7.41 -0.56
CA GLY A 106 19.33 -6.31 -1.50
C GLY A 106 18.33 -6.20 -2.67
N LEU A 107 17.78 -7.33 -3.16
CA LEU A 107 16.97 -7.37 -4.38
C LEU A 107 15.66 -6.59 -4.24
N GLY A 108 15.56 -5.47 -4.93
CA GLY A 108 14.34 -4.66 -4.94
C GLY A 108 14.00 -4.00 -3.60
N LEU A 109 14.95 -3.85 -2.68
CA LEU A 109 14.72 -3.26 -1.35
C LEU A 109 14.11 -1.86 -1.41
N SER A 110 14.38 -1.10 -2.47
CA SER A 110 13.81 0.24 -2.67
C SER A 110 12.29 0.25 -2.82
N LEU A 111 11.66 -0.86 -3.18
CA LEU A 111 10.20 -0.97 -3.31
C LEU A 111 9.48 -0.90 -1.96
N TYR A 112 10.20 -1.22 -0.88
CA TYR A 112 9.66 -1.26 0.48
C TYR A 112 9.94 0.02 1.27
N VAL A 113 10.57 1.03 0.65
CA VAL A 113 10.78 2.34 1.27
C VAL A 113 9.43 3.03 1.44
N GLY A 114 9.06 3.32 2.68
CA GLY A 114 7.78 3.95 3.00
C GLY A 114 6.59 2.98 3.14
N GLU A 115 6.79 1.66 3.00
CA GLU A 115 5.70 0.68 3.15
C GLU A 115 5.09 0.69 4.58
N ASP A 116 5.90 1.01 5.58
CA ASP A 116 5.48 1.11 6.99
C ASP A 116 4.96 2.52 7.36
N LEU A 117 4.99 3.47 6.43
CA LEU A 117 4.34 4.74 6.62
C LEU A 117 2.84 4.51 6.42
N TRP A 118 2.09 4.69 7.49
CA TRP A 118 0.65 4.77 7.41
C TRP A 118 0.33 5.98 6.51
N ASP A 119 -0.19 5.72 5.32
CA ASP A 119 -1.01 6.73 4.68
C ASP A 119 -2.25 6.84 5.57
N ASP A 120 -2.29 7.87 6.42
CA ASP A 120 -3.45 8.28 7.22
C ASP A 120 -4.62 8.75 6.32
N VAL A 121 -4.82 8.04 5.22
CA VAL A 121 -5.76 8.43 4.15
C VAL A 121 -7.21 8.38 4.63
N ASP A 122 -7.50 7.62 5.69
CA ASP A 122 -8.85 7.39 6.18
C ASP A 122 -9.02 7.76 7.66
N THR A 123 -8.29 8.75 8.19
CA THR A 123 -8.53 9.26 9.54
C THR A 123 -9.59 10.37 9.53
N GLU A 124 -10.30 10.56 10.65
CA GLU A 124 -11.24 11.69 10.82
C GLU A 124 -10.51 13.05 10.67
N ASP A 125 -9.22 13.11 10.99
CA ASP A 125 -8.40 14.33 10.86
C ASP A 125 -8.12 14.65 9.39
N THR A 126 -7.78 13.64 8.56
CA THR A 126 -7.58 13.82 7.13
C THR A 126 -8.89 14.15 6.42
N LEU A 127 -10.00 13.53 6.82
CA LEU A 127 -11.34 13.87 6.33
C LEU A 127 -11.68 15.33 6.64
N THR A 128 -11.42 15.77 7.87
CA THR A 128 -11.67 17.15 8.30
C THR A 128 -10.85 18.15 7.50
N ALA A 129 -9.58 17.85 7.21
CA ALA A 129 -8.72 18.68 6.36
C ALA A 129 -9.25 18.77 4.93
N ASP A 130 -9.64 17.65 4.32
CA ASP A 130 -10.17 17.60 2.96
C ASP A 130 -11.53 18.32 2.85
N ILE A 131 -12.42 18.18 3.84
CA ILE A 131 -13.68 18.93 3.90
C ILE A 131 -13.39 20.44 4.01
N LYS A 132 -12.40 20.85 4.79
CA LYS A 132 -11.98 22.24 4.89
C LYS A 132 -11.46 22.78 3.57
N GLU A 133 -10.71 21.99 2.80
CA GLU A 133 -10.21 22.34 1.48
C GLU A 133 -11.38 22.50 0.47
N ILE A 134 -12.33 21.55 0.45
CA ILE A 134 -13.54 21.65 -0.37
C ILE A 134 -14.31 22.93 -0.05
N ARG A 135 -14.49 23.27 1.23
CA ARG A 135 -15.19 24.48 1.68
C ARG A 135 -14.42 25.77 1.44
N ALA A 136 -13.09 25.70 1.29
CA ALA A 136 -12.25 26.86 0.98
C ALA A 136 -12.18 27.19 -0.53
N SER A 137 -12.80 26.41 -1.39
CA SER A 137 -12.83 26.63 -2.84
C SER A 137 -13.47 27.98 -3.19
N LYS A 138 -12.80 28.75 -4.03
CA LYS A 138 -13.22 30.11 -4.43
C LYS A 138 -13.95 30.15 -5.76
N SER A 139 -14.01 29.03 -6.47
CA SER A 139 -14.68 28.91 -7.76
C SER A 139 -15.26 27.51 -7.98
N PRO A 140 -16.29 27.37 -8.86
CA PRO A 140 -16.81 26.04 -9.23
C PRO A 140 -15.76 25.11 -9.84
N ALA A 141 -14.73 25.64 -10.47
CA ALA A 141 -13.62 24.87 -11.05
C ALA A 141 -12.74 24.29 -9.93
N GLU A 142 -12.31 25.12 -8.98
CA GLU A 142 -11.55 24.68 -7.80
C GLU A 142 -12.32 23.64 -6.98
N LEU A 143 -13.63 23.87 -6.76
CA LEU A 143 -14.50 22.94 -6.04
C LEU A 143 -14.55 21.56 -6.68
N LYS A 144 -14.63 21.49 -8.01
CA LYS A 144 -14.60 20.21 -8.73
C LYS A 144 -13.26 19.48 -8.58
N VAL A 145 -12.15 20.21 -8.60
CA VAL A 145 -10.80 19.63 -8.45
C VAL A 145 -10.62 19.07 -7.04
N ALA A 146 -10.90 19.86 -6.00
CA ALA A 146 -10.80 19.45 -4.60
C ALA A 146 -11.68 18.21 -4.31
N PHE A 147 -12.93 18.22 -4.79
CA PHE A 147 -13.84 17.09 -4.63
C PHE A 147 -13.32 15.82 -5.35
N ALA A 148 -12.83 15.95 -6.60
CA ALA A 148 -12.34 14.80 -7.36
C ALA A 148 -11.12 14.14 -6.70
N GLN A 149 -10.23 14.92 -6.09
CA GLN A 149 -9.08 14.42 -5.34
C GLN A 149 -9.54 13.65 -4.10
N SER A 150 -10.40 14.25 -3.28
CA SER A 150 -10.94 13.61 -2.07
C SER A 150 -11.80 12.38 -2.41
N TYR A 151 -12.59 12.42 -3.48
CA TYR A 151 -13.38 11.28 -3.94
C TYR A 151 -12.50 10.08 -4.31
N LYS A 152 -11.39 10.33 -5.03
CA LYS A 152 -10.42 9.29 -5.39
C LYS A 152 -9.76 8.69 -4.14
N LYS A 153 -9.44 9.54 -3.15
CA LYS A 153 -8.80 9.18 -1.89
C LYS A 153 -9.71 8.26 -1.05
N TYR A 154 -11.00 8.60 -0.93
CA TYR A 154 -11.94 7.86 -0.09
C TYR A 154 -12.81 6.84 -0.84
N LYS A 155 -12.43 6.49 -2.07
CA LYS A 155 -13.14 5.48 -2.86
C LYS A 155 -13.17 4.14 -2.12
N GLY A 156 -14.35 3.76 -1.59
CA GLY A 156 -14.57 2.53 -0.82
C GLY A 156 -14.80 2.75 0.69
N ASN A 157 -14.76 4.00 1.18
CA ASN A 157 -15.22 4.36 2.50
C ASN A 157 -16.53 5.16 2.38
N ALA A 158 -17.69 4.48 2.47
CA ALA A 158 -18.99 5.08 2.25
C ALA A 158 -19.25 6.28 3.20
N LYS A 159 -18.89 6.15 4.49
CA LYS A 159 -19.05 7.22 5.48
C LYS A 159 -18.31 8.51 5.07
N PHE A 160 -17.07 8.36 4.59
CA PHE A 160 -16.24 9.51 4.21
C PHE A 160 -16.66 10.07 2.86
N LEU A 161 -17.08 9.22 1.93
CA LEU A 161 -17.66 9.67 0.66
C LEU A 161 -18.92 10.51 0.87
N ASP A 162 -19.80 10.09 1.79
CA ASP A 162 -21.02 10.85 2.13
C ASP A 162 -20.64 12.22 2.72
N ALA A 163 -19.66 12.28 3.60
CA ALA A 163 -19.24 13.52 4.25
C ALA A 163 -18.67 14.55 3.23
N ILE A 164 -17.75 14.11 2.33
CA ILE A 164 -17.20 15.01 1.31
C ILE A 164 -18.23 15.38 0.25
N THR A 165 -19.19 14.48 -0.07
CA THR A 165 -20.28 14.76 -1.03
C THR A 165 -21.22 15.80 -0.47
N ASN A 166 -21.54 15.75 0.83
CA ASN A 166 -22.34 16.78 1.50
C ASN A 166 -21.64 18.14 1.44
N ALA A 167 -20.35 18.21 1.82
CA ALA A 167 -19.57 19.45 1.74
C ALA A 167 -19.52 20.03 0.31
N TYR A 168 -19.34 19.17 -0.70
CA TYR A 168 -19.39 19.58 -2.10
C TYR A 168 -20.73 20.17 -2.51
N ASN A 169 -21.83 19.52 -2.13
CA ASN A 169 -23.20 19.98 -2.48
C ASN A 169 -23.55 21.30 -1.79
N GLU A 170 -23.14 21.49 -0.53
CA GLU A 170 -23.28 22.76 0.18
C GLU A 170 -22.59 23.90 -0.57
N MET A 171 -21.32 23.72 -0.94
CA MET A 171 -20.56 24.74 -1.67
C MET A 171 -21.10 25.01 -3.07
N LYS A 172 -21.55 23.96 -3.76
CA LYS A 172 -22.17 24.09 -5.10
C LYS A 172 -23.46 24.91 -5.04
N ALA A 173 -24.29 24.75 -4.01
CA ALA A 173 -25.48 25.54 -3.80
C ALA A 173 -25.12 27.03 -3.59
N GLN A 174 -24.15 27.35 -2.77
CA GLN A 174 -23.68 28.72 -2.54
C GLN A 174 -23.17 29.40 -3.80
N PHE A 175 -22.45 28.71 -4.69
CA PHE A 175 -22.01 29.27 -5.97
C PHE A 175 -23.19 29.55 -6.94
N ASN A 176 -24.23 28.70 -6.88
CA ASN A 176 -25.42 28.91 -7.72
C ASN A 176 -26.25 30.11 -7.24
N GLU A 177 -26.39 30.31 -5.94
CA GLU A 177 -27.13 31.46 -5.36
C GLU A 177 -26.41 32.77 -5.65
N THR A 178 -25.08 32.80 -5.55
CA THR A 178 -24.31 34.02 -5.88
C THR A 178 -24.34 34.38 -7.37
N SER A 179 -24.55 33.41 -8.27
CA SER A 179 -24.69 33.69 -9.71
C SER A 179 -26.10 34.15 -10.12
N THR A 180 -27.15 33.87 -9.31
CA THR A 180 -28.53 34.29 -9.57
C THR A 180 -28.87 35.63 -8.92
N GLY A 181 -28.09 36.11 -7.96
CA GLY A 181 -28.31 37.41 -7.29
C GLY A 181 -27.60 38.60 -7.94
N ALA A 182 -26.90 38.41 -9.06
CA ALA A 182 -26.14 39.43 -9.78
C ALA A 182 -26.79 39.80 -11.14
N ALA A 183 -28.12 39.55 -11.30
CA ALA A 183 -28.89 39.90 -12.49
C ALA A 183 -29.90 41.04 -12.21
#